data_0737a5b8f595c926327c926df23c50ad
#
_entry.id   0737a5b8f595c926327c926df23c50ad
#
_cell.length_a   1.000
_cell.length_b   1.000
_cell.length_c   1.000
_cell.angle_alpha   90.00
_cell.angle_beta   90.00
_cell.angle_gamma   90.00
#
_symmetry.space_group_name_H-M   'P 1'
#
loop_
_entity.id
_entity.type
_entity.pdbx_description
1 polymer ?
#
loop_
_entity_poly.entity_id
_entity_poly.type
_entity_poly.pdbx_seq_one_letter_code
_entity_poly.pdbx_strand_id
1 'polypeptide(L)'
;MSDVFCPTPWLEMFIRPNGDVIPCCEMISFDTTCGNVNTHSFEEIMNHSVYQKIREELIAGKKTRACTNCWKREDQTGGTSLRTKRVSNEYIQDIGGEGLGAEVFTKQIVTDIKSMKIDFSNGCNLKCPMCNYNRSTAWRKDKLAFEKDFDFEQYEYHGLKVKVKDWDEIFKTIPLSFIDDNIQYILQMGEINISGGEPFFHPQFHHLLDKLVENNYKGNLTLITNLTLLEDDTLEKLEKLESRLSISIDGCLDLYEYVRSATTHGKYDWNHIWGKIQQVMEADIHISFSYTPQLYNMYNIIPWLEITSEFRQRQRKKQLLNEVLISPNYLRIANHPDKAEKDRLIQSLGFWDHVRGVKSIQQALAQPQPEDRWIQFCKFTNFLDKQRKTSIIKYVPQFEKYWITE
;
A
#
# COMPACT_ATOMS: atom_id res chain seq x y z
N MET A 1 20.27 -4.06 -20.96
CA MET A 1 20.26 -3.10 -19.82
C MET A 1 20.99 -3.75 -18.66
N SER A 2 21.58 -2.97 -17.75
CA SER A 2 22.32 -3.52 -16.59
C SER A 2 21.41 -4.23 -15.59
N ASP A 3 21.96 -5.13 -14.77
CA ASP A 3 21.20 -5.85 -13.72
C ASP A 3 20.61 -4.94 -12.63
N VAL A 4 21.03 -3.68 -12.59
CA VAL A 4 20.51 -2.67 -11.66
C VAL A 4 19.48 -1.74 -12.30
N PHE A 5 19.15 -1.93 -13.57
CA PHE A 5 18.23 -1.05 -14.30
C PHE A 5 16.83 -1.00 -13.70
N CYS A 6 16.20 0.16 -13.76
CA CYS A 6 14.79 0.41 -13.44
C CYS A 6 14.26 1.54 -14.32
N PRO A 7 13.13 1.38 -15.04
CA PRO A 7 12.59 2.40 -15.93
C PRO A 7 11.91 3.58 -15.20
N THR A 8 11.54 3.40 -13.94
CA THR A 8 10.78 4.36 -13.14
C THR A 8 11.31 5.80 -13.22
N PRO A 9 12.62 6.09 -13.09
CA PRO A 9 13.09 7.47 -13.13
C PRO A 9 12.88 8.20 -14.46
N TRP A 10 12.55 7.49 -15.53
CA TRP A 10 12.24 8.07 -16.85
C TRP A 10 10.76 8.17 -17.13
N LEU A 11 9.94 7.30 -16.52
CA LEU A 11 8.55 7.12 -16.92
C LEU A 11 7.53 7.51 -15.85
N GLU A 12 7.94 7.61 -14.58
CA GLU A 12 7.01 7.73 -13.46
C GLU A 12 7.35 8.89 -12.53
N MET A 13 6.29 9.40 -11.87
CA MET A 13 6.41 10.24 -10.68
C MET A 13 5.45 9.76 -9.58
N PHE A 14 5.82 9.99 -8.33
CA PHE A 14 4.94 9.81 -7.18
C PHE A 14 4.75 11.13 -6.43
N ILE A 15 3.52 11.62 -6.42
CA ILE A 15 3.10 12.87 -5.78
C ILE A 15 2.55 12.53 -4.40
N ARG A 16 3.16 13.10 -3.36
CA ARG A 16 2.75 12.95 -1.96
C ARG A 16 1.63 13.93 -1.57
N PRO A 17 0.92 13.71 -0.44
CA PRO A 17 -0.18 14.58 -0.02
C PRO A 17 0.16 16.05 0.16
N ASN A 18 1.41 16.39 0.45
CA ASN A 18 1.88 17.78 0.56
C ASN A 18 2.34 18.39 -0.78
N GLY A 19 2.16 17.67 -1.89
CA GLY A 19 2.60 18.08 -3.22
C GLY A 19 4.04 17.75 -3.56
N ASP A 20 4.84 17.26 -2.61
CA ASP A 20 6.22 16.84 -2.88
C ASP A 20 6.27 15.63 -3.81
N VAL A 21 7.21 15.64 -4.74
CA VAL A 21 7.40 14.55 -5.69
C VAL A 21 8.68 13.78 -5.40
N ILE A 22 8.55 12.46 -5.48
CA ILE A 22 9.68 11.52 -5.43
C ILE A 22 9.60 10.57 -6.63
N PRO A 23 10.72 10.00 -7.07
CA PRO A 23 10.73 9.12 -8.25
C PRO A 23 9.92 7.84 -8.07
N CYS A 24 9.80 7.33 -6.84
CA CYS A 24 9.20 6.03 -6.59
C CYS A 24 8.70 5.90 -5.15
N CYS A 25 7.58 5.19 -4.95
CA CYS A 25 7.02 4.92 -3.61
C CYS A 25 7.92 4.05 -2.71
N GLU A 26 8.91 3.33 -3.26
CA GLU A 26 9.91 2.55 -2.51
C GLU A 26 11.14 3.36 -2.09
N MET A 27 11.22 4.65 -2.44
CA MET A 27 12.35 5.50 -2.07
C MET A 27 12.37 5.77 -0.56
N ILE A 28 13.52 5.52 0.08
CA ILE A 28 13.64 5.51 1.55
C ILE A 28 13.61 6.91 2.16
N SER A 29 14.20 7.89 1.50
CA SER A 29 14.41 9.20 2.12
C SER A 29 13.18 10.09 1.98
N PHE A 30 12.54 10.40 3.12
CA PHE A 30 11.50 11.43 3.19
C PHE A 30 12.08 12.85 3.03
N ASP A 31 13.39 13.02 3.20
CA ASP A 31 14.07 14.32 3.16
C ASP A 31 14.51 14.71 1.73
N THR A 32 14.35 13.79 0.76
CA THR A 32 14.75 14.04 -0.62
C THR A 32 13.50 14.16 -1.49
N THR A 33 13.26 15.35 -2.01
CA THR A 33 12.17 15.62 -2.97
C THR A 33 12.76 16.09 -4.29
N CYS A 34 12.03 15.84 -5.37
CA CYS A 34 12.36 16.30 -6.72
C CYS A 34 11.63 17.60 -7.09
N GLY A 35 11.11 18.31 -6.10
CA GLY A 35 10.28 19.50 -6.26
C GLY A 35 8.87 19.24 -5.71
N ASN A 36 8.01 20.24 -5.88
CA ASN A 36 6.65 20.24 -5.37
C ASN A 36 5.69 20.70 -6.47
N VAL A 37 4.63 19.95 -6.73
CA VAL A 37 3.66 20.23 -7.80
C VAL A 37 2.89 21.56 -7.64
N ASN A 38 2.90 22.14 -6.44
CA ASN A 38 2.30 23.45 -6.21
C ASN A 38 3.22 24.63 -6.67
N THR A 39 4.50 24.36 -6.97
CA THR A 39 5.51 25.39 -7.24
C THR A 39 6.40 25.11 -8.43
N HIS A 40 6.38 23.90 -8.99
CA HIS A 40 7.21 23.48 -10.12
C HIS A 40 6.34 22.79 -11.18
N SER A 41 6.67 22.97 -12.44
CA SER A 41 6.11 22.21 -13.54
C SER A 41 6.54 20.73 -13.51
N PHE A 42 5.80 19.87 -14.20
CA PHE A 42 6.20 18.45 -14.31
C PHE A 42 7.55 18.28 -15.01
N GLU A 43 7.87 19.13 -15.98
CA GLU A 43 9.17 19.10 -16.67
C GLU A 43 10.32 19.46 -15.72
N GLU A 44 10.19 20.51 -14.91
CA GLU A 44 11.19 20.89 -13.90
C GLU A 44 11.38 19.77 -12.88
N ILE A 45 10.29 19.16 -12.42
CA ILE A 45 10.31 18.04 -11.46
C ILE A 45 11.05 16.84 -12.04
N MET A 46 10.69 16.40 -13.26
CA MET A 46 11.31 15.22 -13.89
C MET A 46 12.78 15.44 -14.24
N ASN A 47 13.21 16.70 -14.38
CA ASN A 47 14.59 17.04 -14.66
C ASN A 47 15.34 17.61 -13.46
N HIS A 48 14.78 17.46 -12.26
CA HIS A 48 15.45 17.82 -11.02
C HIS A 48 16.73 16.99 -10.80
N SER A 49 17.72 17.59 -10.16
CA SER A 49 19.04 16.96 -9.94
C SER A 49 19.00 15.58 -9.28
N VAL A 50 18.01 15.32 -8.43
CA VAL A 50 17.78 14.00 -7.82
C VAL A 50 17.44 12.94 -8.86
N TYR A 51 16.50 13.24 -9.78
CA TYR A 51 16.17 12.33 -10.87
C TYR A 51 17.37 12.09 -11.79
N GLN A 52 18.08 13.17 -12.16
CA GLN A 52 19.26 13.07 -13.02
C GLN A 52 20.34 12.18 -12.39
N LYS A 53 20.65 12.39 -11.10
CA LYS A 53 21.62 11.55 -10.38
C LYS A 53 21.22 10.07 -10.36
N ILE A 54 19.94 9.77 -10.11
CA ILE A 54 19.47 8.39 -10.11
C ILE A 54 19.63 7.77 -11.51
N ARG A 55 19.27 8.49 -12.57
CA ARG A 55 19.45 8.04 -13.95
C ARG A 55 20.92 7.77 -14.27
N GLU A 56 21.83 8.70 -13.93
CA GLU A 56 23.27 8.53 -14.10
C GLU A 56 23.80 7.27 -13.42
N GLU A 57 23.44 7.06 -12.16
CA GLU A 57 23.88 5.88 -11.41
C GLU A 57 23.35 4.57 -12.04
N LEU A 58 22.09 4.53 -12.47
CA LEU A 58 21.49 3.36 -13.12
C LEU A 58 22.09 3.09 -14.50
N ILE A 59 22.33 4.13 -15.31
CA ILE A 59 23.03 4.01 -16.61
C ILE A 59 24.45 3.46 -16.42
N ALA A 60 25.16 3.94 -15.40
CA ALA A 60 26.50 3.48 -15.06
C ALA A 60 26.53 2.08 -14.40
N GLY A 61 25.40 1.39 -14.29
CA GLY A 61 25.31 0.06 -13.66
C GLY A 61 25.55 0.07 -12.14
N LYS A 62 25.31 1.21 -11.46
CA LYS A 62 25.52 1.37 -10.03
C LYS A 62 24.21 1.20 -9.26
N LYS A 63 24.25 0.50 -8.12
CA LYS A 63 23.14 0.43 -7.16
C LYS A 63 23.00 1.81 -6.50
N THR A 64 21.96 2.55 -6.87
CA THR A 64 21.69 3.85 -6.23
C THR A 64 21.16 3.65 -4.80
N ARG A 65 21.56 4.55 -3.88
CA ARG A 65 21.07 4.56 -2.50
C ARG A 65 19.55 4.78 -2.43
N ALA A 66 18.99 5.51 -3.36
CA ALA A 66 17.55 5.76 -3.41
C ALA A 66 16.71 4.48 -3.52
N CYS A 67 17.26 3.42 -4.14
CA CYS A 67 16.60 2.13 -4.38
C CYS A 67 16.93 1.06 -3.33
N THR A 68 17.49 1.41 -2.17
CA THR A 68 17.93 0.44 -1.13
C THR A 68 16.82 -0.52 -0.71
N ASN A 69 15.55 -0.12 -0.69
CA ASN A 69 14.44 -1.02 -0.36
C ASN A 69 14.30 -2.14 -1.39
N CYS A 70 14.40 -1.83 -2.67
CA CYS A 70 14.36 -2.84 -3.73
C CYS A 70 15.55 -3.80 -3.61
N TRP A 71 16.77 -3.29 -3.39
CA TRP A 71 17.96 -4.13 -3.21
C TRP A 71 17.82 -5.08 -2.03
N LYS A 72 17.41 -4.57 -0.86
CA LYS A 72 17.18 -5.40 0.32
C LYS A 72 16.11 -6.47 0.08
N ARG A 73 15.04 -6.11 -0.63
CA ARG A 73 13.96 -7.04 -0.95
C ARG A 73 14.43 -8.14 -1.91
N GLU A 74 15.19 -7.79 -2.94
CA GLU A 74 15.77 -8.74 -3.88
C GLU A 74 16.70 -9.74 -3.18
N ASP A 75 17.53 -9.27 -2.26
CA ASP A 75 18.39 -10.11 -1.44
C ASP A 75 17.58 -11.10 -0.55
N GLN A 76 16.41 -10.65 -0.03
CA GLN A 76 15.56 -11.46 0.85
C GLN A 76 14.64 -12.44 0.10
N THR A 77 14.28 -12.14 -1.15
CA THR A 77 13.26 -12.88 -1.92
C THR A 77 13.84 -13.66 -3.10
N GLY A 78 15.16 -13.69 -3.26
CA GLY A 78 15.77 -14.32 -4.42
C GLY A 78 15.52 -13.55 -5.73
N GLY A 79 15.47 -12.23 -5.69
CA GLY A 79 15.44 -11.39 -6.87
C GLY A 79 14.09 -10.71 -7.20
N THR A 80 13.07 -10.82 -6.33
CA THR A 80 11.78 -10.19 -6.57
C THR A 80 11.64 -8.85 -5.83
N SER A 81 11.37 -7.76 -6.57
CA SER A 81 11.10 -6.43 -6.02
C SER A 81 10.15 -5.65 -6.93
N LEU A 82 9.77 -4.43 -6.53
CA LEU A 82 9.01 -3.54 -7.41
C LEU A 82 9.83 -3.18 -8.66
N ARG A 83 11.14 -2.97 -8.51
CA ARG A 83 12.06 -2.71 -9.62
C ARG A 83 12.02 -3.84 -10.66
N THR A 84 12.18 -5.08 -10.24
CA THR A 84 12.21 -6.24 -11.16
C THR A 84 10.87 -6.48 -11.84
N LYS A 85 9.76 -6.15 -11.20
CA LYS A 85 8.43 -6.16 -11.84
C LYS A 85 8.29 -5.09 -12.92
N ARG A 86 8.85 -3.90 -12.70
CA ARG A 86 8.76 -2.75 -13.62
C ARG A 86 9.68 -2.84 -14.84
N VAL A 87 10.67 -3.71 -14.82
CA VAL A 87 11.55 -3.98 -15.99
C VAL A 87 10.85 -4.82 -17.06
N SER A 88 9.70 -5.45 -16.74
CA SER A 88 8.99 -6.29 -17.70
C SER A 88 8.40 -5.47 -18.85
N ASN A 89 8.41 -6.03 -20.05
CA ASN A 89 7.76 -5.41 -21.21
C ASN A 89 6.24 -5.22 -20.97
N GLU A 90 5.61 -6.16 -20.27
CA GLU A 90 4.19 -6.10 -19.89
C GLU A 90 3.91 -4.83 -19.09
N TYR A 91 4.74 -4.51 -18.10
CA TYR A 91 4.58 -3.28 -17.30
C TYR A 91 4.76 -2.03 -18.16
N ILE A 92 5.80 -1.99 -19.00
CA ILE A 92 6.08 -0.82 -19.85
C ILE A 92 4.92 -0.58 -20.84
N GLN A 93 4.33 -1.63 -21.39
CA GLN A 93 3.14 -1.55 -22.23
C GLN A 93 1.91 -1.06 -21.46
N ASP A 94 1.67 -1.60 -20.27
CA ASP A 94 0.54 -1.21 -19.41
C ASP A 94 0.52 0.29 -19.07
N ILE A 95 1.67 0.93 -18.97
CA ILE A 95 1.77 2.38 -18.72
C ILE A 95 1.85 3.22 -20.00
N GLY A 96 1.52 2.68 -21.16
CA GLY A 96 1.57 3.40 -22.43
C GLY A 96 2.98 3.66 -22.96
N GLY A 97 3.93 2.83 -22.58
CA GLY A 97 5.32 2.87 -23.05
C GLY A 97 5.59 2.00 -24.26
N GLU A 98 4.57 1.61 -25.02
CA GLU A 98 4.75 0.84 -26.27
C GLU A 98 5.64 1.58 -27.25
N GLY A 99 6.59 0.85 -27.85
CA GLY A 99 7.52 1.43 -28.82
C GLY A 99 8.66 2.27 -28.24
N LEU A 100 8.76 2.39 -26.90
CA LEU A 100 9.92 3.04 -26.30
C LEU A 100 11.17 2.19 -26.50
N GLY A 101 12.11 2.69 -27.29
CA GLY A 101 13.41 2.07 -27.50
C GLY A 101 14.35 2.26 -26.31
N ALA A 102 15.42 1.47 -26.26
CA ALA A 102 16.42 1.54 -25.20
C ALA A 102 17.09 2.95 -25.08
N GLU A 103 17.06 3.74 -26.14
CA GLU A 103 17.60 5.09 -26.18
C GLU A 103 16.87 6.07 -25.23
N VAL A 104 15.59 5.83 -24.92
CA VAL A 104 14.85 6.63 -23.94
C VAL A 104 15.52 6.54 -22.56
N PHE A 105 15.99 5.36 -22.20
CA PHE A 105 16.61 5.08 -20.90
C PHE A 105 18.10 5.49 -20.81
N THR A 106 18.62 6.13 -21.83
CA THR A 106 19.96 6.75 -21.81
C THR A 106 19.90 8.27 -21.67
N LYS A 107 18.70 8.86 -21.75
CA LYS A 107 18.49 10.31 -21.67
C LYS A 107 18.57 10.80 -20.24
N GLN A 108 19.25 11.94 -20.06
CA GLN A 108 19.25 12.66 -18.78
C GLN A 108 18.04 13.58 -18.66
N ILE A 109 17.58 14.13 -19.78
CA ILE A 109 16.42 15.03 -19.87
C ILE A 109 15.21 14.23 -20.33
N VAL A 110 14.12 14.35 -19.60
CA VAL A 110 12.84 13.67 -19.84
C VAL A 110 11.73 14.71 -19.94
N THR A 111 10.95 14.62 -21.00
CA THR A 111 9.81 15.51 -21.27
C THR A 111 8.46 14.80 -21.30
N ASP A 112 8.48 13.46 -21.29
CA ASP A 112 7.29 12.64 -21.49
C ASP A 112 7.15 11.63 -20.34
N ILE A 113 6.17 11.84 -19.47
CA ILE A 113 5.85 10.98 -18.33
C ILE A 113 4.71 10.05 -18.74
N LYS A 114 4.81 8.78 -18.40
CA LYS A 114 3.82 7.76 -18.76
C LYS A 114 2.94 7.34 -17.60
N SER A 115 3.43 7.45 -16.37
CA SER A 115 2.68 7.02 -15.19
C SER A 115 2.80 8.02 -14.04
N MET A 116 1.69 8.29 -13.40
CA MET A 116 1.61 9.13 -12.22
C MET A 116 0.97 8.35 -11.08
N LYS A 117 1.71 8.23 -9.98
CA LYS A 117 1.11 7.83 -8.70
C LYS A 117 0.82 9.07 -7.88
N ILE A 118 -0.38 9.15 -7.29
CA ILE A 118 -0.78 10.30 -6.48
C ILE A 118 -1.48 9.86 -5.19
N ASP A 119 -1.02 10.41 -4.07
CA ASP A 119 -1.70 10.39 -2.79
C ASP A 119 -2.30 11.79 -2.58
N PHE A 120 -3.60 11.97 -2.79
CA PHE A 120 -4.24 13.29 -2.66
C PHE A 120 -4.20 13.83 -1.25
N SER A 121 -4.31 12.95 -0.25
CA SER A 121 -4.31 13.30 1.16
C SER A 121 -3.98 12.07 2.01
N ASN A 122 -3.65 12.30 3.26
CA ASN A 122 -3.57 11.25 4.28
C ASN A 122 -4.86 11.11 5.11
N GLY A 123 -5.96 11.75 4.69
CA GLY A 123 -7.28 11.55 5.28
C GLY A 123 -7.76 10.11 5.04
N CYS A 124 -8.23 9.46 6.10
CA CYS A 124 -8.80 8.11 6.02
C CYS A 124 -9.86 7.94 7.10
N ASN A 125 -10.90 7.19 6.77
CA ASN A 125 -11.98 6.87 7.71
C ASN A 125 -11.68 5.64 8.59
N LEU A 126 -10.57 4.91 8.34
CA LEU A 126 -10.13 3.74 9.10
C LEU A 126 -8.82 4.00 9.83
N LYS A 127 -8.59 3.25 10.94
CA LYS A 127 -7.37 3.32 11.77
C LYS A 127 -6.77 1.92 12.00
N CYS A 128 -6.48 1.23 10.90
CA CYS A 128 -5.96 -0.14 10.92
C CYS A 128 -4.70 -0.25 11.80
N PRO A 129 -4.54 -1.31 12.64
CA PRO A 129 -3.41 -1.46 13.55
C PRO A 129 -2.02 -1.44 12.89
N MET A 130 -1.92 -1.92 11.63
CA MET A 130 -0.68 -1.89 10.86
C MET A 130 -0.39 -0.54 10.19
N CYS A 131 -1.33 0.39 10.22
CA CYS A 131 -1.18 1.73 9.66
C CYS A 131 -0.56 2.71 10.68
N ASN A 132 -0.45 3.96 10.31
CA ASN A 132 0.02 5.03 11.19
C ASN A 132 -0.59 6.39 10.83
N TYR A 133 -0.33 7.40 11.66
CA TYR A 133 -0.88 8.74 11.52
C TYR A 133 -0.45 9.49 10.23
N ASN A 134 0.69 9.12 9.63
CA ASN A 134 1.12 9.71 8.36
C ASN A 134 0.30 9.23 7.17
N ARG A 135 -0.38 8.11 7.32
CA ARG A 135 -1.21 7.46 6.30
C ARG A 135 -2.70 7.48 6.63
N SER A 136 -3.07 7.80 7.87
CA SER A 136 -4.46 7.91 8.29
C SER A 136 -4.64 8.92 9.42
N THR A 137 -5.38 9.97 9.15
CA THR A 137 -5.75 10.98 10.16
C THR A 137 -6.61 10.43 11.29
N ALA A 138 -7.31 9.30 11.08
CA ALA A 138 -8.06 8.61 12.13
C ALA A 138 -7.17 8.10 13.29
N TRP A 139 -5.86 7.94 13.05
CA TRP A 139 -4.88 7.57 14.06
C TRP A 139 -4.54 8.68 15.07
N ARG A 140 -4.96 9.94 14.83
CA ARG A 140 -4.59 11.09 15.68
C ARG A 140 -4.80 10.83 17.16
N LYS A 141 -5.99 10.34 17.54
CA LYS A 141 -6.34 10.08 18.93
C LYS A 141 -5.47 8.99 19.56
N ASP A 142 -5.26 7.89 18.83
CA ASP A 142 -4.42 6.78 19.31
C ASP A 142 -2.97 7.24 19.44
N LYS A 143 -2.45 8.00 18.47
CA LYS A 143 -1.09 8.54 18.50
C LYS A 143 -0.85 9.48 19.69
N LEU A 144 -1.80 10.36 20.02
CA LEU A 144 -1.72 11.25 21.20
C LEU A 144 -1.67 10.43 22.50
N ALA A 145 -2.46 9.35 22.59
CA ALA A 145 -2.41 8.45 23.73
C ALA A 145 -1.05 7.73 23.85
N PHE A 146 -0.50 7.25 22.74
CA PHE A 146 0.84 6.65 22.70
C PHE A 146 1.92 7.65 23.15
N GLU A 147 1.86 8.90 22.69
CA GLU A 147 2.83 9.93 23.09
C GLU A 147 2.82 10.24 24.58
N LYS A 148 1.62 10.15 25.18
CA LYS A 148 1.42 10.49 26.59
C LYS A 148 1.76 9.33 27.53
N ASP A 149 1.30 8.13 27.20
CA ASP A 149 1.15 7.05 28.17
C ASP A 149 1.92 5.78 27.82
N PHE A 150 2.59 5.72 26.66
CA PHE A 150 3.30 4.51 26.19
C PHE A 150 4.82 4.61 26.42
N ASP A 151 5.38 3.57 27.04
CA ASP A 151 6.84 3.47 27.22
C ASP A 151 7.50 2.99 25.92
N PHE A 152 8.29 3.88 25.32
CA PHE A 152 9.04 3.59 24.10
C PHE A 152 10.51 3.19 24.36
N GLU A 153 11.00 3.22 25.60
CA GLU A 153 12.44 3.16 25.87
C GLU A 153 13.07 1.83 25.44
N GLN A 154 12.35 0.73 25.62
CA GLN A 154 12.88 -0.62 25.41
C GLN A 154 12.72 -1.14 23.98
N TYR A 155 11.84 -0.54 23.15
CA TYR A 155 11.43 -1.15 21.89
C TYR A 155 11.37 -0.15 20.74
N GLU A 156 11.65 -0.66 19.53
CA GLU A 156 11.54 0.10 18.29
C GLU A 156 10.12 -0.03 17.71
N TYR A 157 9.32 1.00 17.89
CA TYR A 157 7.96 1.09 17.30
C TYR A 157 7.95 2.06 16.11
N HIS A 158 7.59 1.56 14.95
CA HIS A 158 7.63 2.27 13.68
C HIS A 158 6.86 3.61 13.73
N GLY A 159 7.60 4.72 13.70
CA GLY A 159 7.06 6.08 13.66
C GLY A 159 6.37 6.57 14.94
N LEU A 160 6.09 5.70 15.91
CA LEU A 160 5.32 6.10 17.10
C LEU A 160 6.13 6.92 18.11
N LYS A 161 7.46 6.74 18.16
CA LYS A 161 8.37 7.50 19.04
C LYS A 161 8.44 8.99 18.70
N VAL A 162 8.18 9.35 17.44
CA VAL A 162 8.30 10.73 16.99
C VAL A 162 7.13 11.53 17.54
N LYS A 163 7.43 12.55 18.35
CA LYS A 163 6.41 13.51 18.81
C LYS A 163 5.97 14.38 17.63
N VAL A 164 4.66 14.52 17.51
CA VAL A 164 4.06 15.38 16.50
C VAL A 164 4.00 16.80 17.07
N LYS A 165 4.78 17.72 16.51
CA LYS A 165 4.83 19.11 16.96
C LYS A 165 3.57 19.88 16.61
N ASP A 166 3.08 19.69 15.38
CA ASP A 166 1.87 20.32 14.89
C ASP A 166 1.04 19.29 14.09
N TRP A 167 -0.21 19.06 14.54
CA TRP A 167 -1.12 18.11 13.89
C TRP A 167 -1.70 18.66 12.59
N ASP A 168 -1.77 19.97 12.44
CA ASP A 168 -2.26 20.59 11.22
C ASP A 168 -1.21 20.51 10.10
N GLU A 169 0.08 20.42 10.46
CA GLU A 169 1.15 20.11 9.51
C GLU A 169 1.12 18.68 9.01
N ILE A 170 0.51 17.74 9.74
CA ILE A 170 0.41 16.33 9.32
C ILE A 170 -0.71 16.12 8.34
N PHE A 171 -1.85 16.83 8.56
CA PHE A 171 -2.92 16.78 7.56
C PHE A 171 -2.48 17.55 6.32
N LYS A 172 -2.17 16.82 5.29
CA LYS A 172 -1.76 17.36 3.99
C LYS A 172 -2.77 16.96 2.93
N THR A 173 -3.03 17.87 2.02
CA THR A 173 -3.89 17.62 0.87
C THR A 173 -3.44 18.47 -0.32
N ILE A 174 -3.51 17.89 -1.50
CA ILE A 174 -3.28 18.58 -2.76
C ILE A 174 -4.52 19.42 -3.06
N PRO A 175 -4.39 20.70 -3.48
CA PRO A 175 -5.54 21.53 -3.81
C PRO A 175 -6.29 21.03 -5.05
N LEU A 176 -7.58 21.31 -5.14
CA LEU A 176 -8.40 21.00 -6.32
C LEU A 176 -7.87 21.65 -7.60
N SER A 177 -7.35 22.89 -7.50
CA SER A 177 -6.77 23.62 -8.63
C SER A 177 -5.63 22.87 -9.30
N PHE A 178 -4.88 22.03 -8.56
CA PHE A 178 -3.84 21.19 -9.16
C PHE A 178 -4.37 20.34 -10.31
N ILE A 179 -5.59 19.78 -10.15
CA ILE A 179 -6.21 18.94 -11.18
C ILE A 179 -6.57 19.78 -12.39
N ASP A 180 -7.22 20.91 -12.18
CA ASP A 180 -7.66 21.80 -13.27
C ASP A 180 -6.47 22.39 -14.03
N ASP A 181 -5.42 22.82 -13.32
CA ASP A 181 -4.21 23.40 -13.90
C ASP A 181 -3.38 22.39 -14.70
N ASN A 182 -3.49 21.10 -14.37
CA ASN A 182 -2.67 20.04 -14.96
C ASN A 182 -3.47 19.00 -15.77
N ILE A 183 -4.77 19.19 -15.98
CA ILE A 183 -5.63 18.16 -16.59
C ILE A 183 -5.12 17.68 -17.94
N GLN A 184 -4.59 18.58 -18.78
CA GLN A 184 -4.09 18.23 -20.11
C GLN A 184 -2.86 17.30 -20.05
N TYR A 185 -2.01 17.43 -19.03
CA TYR A 185 -0.91 16.50 -18.78
C TYR A 185 -1.40 15.19 -18.21
N ILE A 186 -2.35 15.25 -17.27
CA ILE A 186 -2.95 14.07 -16.63
C ILE A 186 -3.62 13.16 -17.66
N LEU A 187 -4.34 13.72 -18.61
CA LEU A 187 -5.03 12.99 -19.67
C LEU A 187 -4.07 12.26 -20.65
N GLN A 188 -2.79 12.66 -20.71
CA GLN A 188 -1.78 12.01 -21.54
C GLN A 188 -1.08 10.83 -20.84
N MET A 189 -1.31 10.63 -19.53
CA MET A 189 -0.74 9.51 -18.80
C MET A 189 -1.31 8.19 -19.31
N GLY A 190 -0.48 7.18 -19.49
CA GLY A 190 -0.92 5.82 -19.77
C GLY A 190 -1.43 5.11 -18.50
N GLU A 191 -0.97 5.56 -17.31
CA GLU A 191 -1.47 5.07 -16.03
C GLU A 191 -1.57 6.20 -15.00
N ILE A 192 -2.70 6.22 -14.30
CA ILE A 192 -2.92 7.01 -13.08
C ILE A 192 -3.17 6.05 -11.94
N ASN A 193 -2.29 6.04 -10.93
CA ASN A 193 -2.41 5.19 -9.75
C ASN A 193 -2.70 6.04 -8.51
N ILE A 194 -3.86 5.83 -7.90
CA ILE A 194 -4.33 6.62 -6.75
C ILE A 194 -4.28 5.77 -5.49
N SER A 195 -3.65 6.33 -4.46
CA SER A 195 -3.59 5.76 -3.13
C SER A 195 -3.60 6.87 -2.06
N GLY A 196 -2.99 6.64 -0.90
CA GLY A 196 -2.94 7.63 0.16
C GLY A 196 -3.70 7.18 1.40
N GLY A 197 -4.52 8.04 2.02
CA GLY A 197 -5.42 7.66 3.10
C GLY A 197 -6.52 6.72 2.59
N GLU A 198 -7.65 7.29 2.21
CA GLU A 198 -8.71 6.60 1.47
C GLU A 198 -9.14 7.47 0.29
N PRO A 199 -8.96 7.03 -0.96
CA PRO A 199 -9.33 7.85 -2.13
C PRO A 199 -10.77 8.34 -2.11
N PHE A 200 -11.74 7.48 -1.81
CA PHE A 200 -13.17 7.85 -1.78
C PHE A 200 -13.55 8.83 -0.67
N PHE A 201 -12.63 9.13 0.25
CA PHE A 201 -12.82 10.15 1.29
C PHE A 201 -12.50 11.58 0.80
N HIS A 202 -11.88 11.74 -0.38
CA HIS A 202 -11.30 13.00 -0.81
C HIS A 202 -12.05 13.66 -1.98
N PRO A 203 -12.48 14.93 -1.85
CA PRO A 203 -13.09 15.65 -2.97
C PRO A 203 -12.18 15.74 -4.20
N GLN A 204 -10.86 15.77 -4.02
CA GLN A 204 -9.91 15.77 -5.13
C GLN A 204 -10.01 14.52 -6.01
N PHE A 205 -10.24 13.36 -5.39
CA PHE A 205 -10.45 12.13 -6.14
C PHE A 205 -11.71 12.20 -7.00
N HIS A 206 -12.82 12.63 -6.41
CA HIS A 206 -14.10 12.73 -7.12
C HIS A 206 -14.01 13.75 -8.26
N HIS A 207 -13.36 14.89 -8.01
CA HIS A 207 -13.13 15.90 -9.05
C HIS A 207 -12.28 15.36 -10.20
N LEU A 208 -11.18 14.66 -9.90
CA LEU A 208 -10.39 14.01 -10.94
C LEU A 208 -11.21 12.97 -11.71
N LEU A 209 -11.98 12.13 -11.00
CA LEU A 209 -12.81 11.10 -11.62
C LEU A 209 -13.80 11.71 -12.61
N ASP A 210 -14.46 12.81 -12.24
CA ASP A 210 -15.37 13.55 -13.13
C ASP A 210 -14.63 14.05 -14.38
N LYS A 211 -13.44 14.67 -14.20
CA LYS A 211 -12.62 15.14 -15.32
C LYS A 211 -12.17 14.02 -16.26
N LEU A 212 -11.81 12.86 -15.72
CA LEU A 212 -11.43 11.70 -16.54
C LEU A 212 -12.60 11.17 -17.36
N VAL A 213 -13.80 11.10 -16.77
CA VAL A 213 -15.03 10.69 -17.48
C VAL A 213 -15.41 11.72 -18.55
N GLU A 214 -15.46 13.01 -18.21
CA GLU A 214 -15.77 14.12 -19.13
C GLU A 214 -14.87 14.12 -20.37
N ASN A 215 -13.60 13.80 -20.21
CA ASN A 215 -12.62 13.78 -21.28
C ASN A 215 -12.40 12.39 -21.92
N ASN A 216 -13.23 11.40 -21.55
CA ASN A 216 -13.14 10.04 -22.10
C ASN A 216 -11.70 9.46 -22.01
N TYR A 217 -11.08 9.58 -20.85
CA TYR A 217 -9.70 9.11 -20.60
C TYR A 217 -9.55 7.63 -20.98
N LYS A 218 -8.45 7.28 -21.64
CA LYS A 218 -8.19 5.94 -22.20
C LYS A 218 -7.02 5.20 -21.55
N GLY A 219 -6.31 5.85 -20.65
CA GLY A 219 -5.26 5.19 -19.87
C GLY A 219 -5.83 4.31 -18.74
N ASN A 220 -4.96 3.63 -18.06
CA ASN A 220 -5.32 2.80 -16.91
C ASN A 220 -5.56 3.66 -15.66
N LEU A 221 -6.71 3.55 -15.03
CA LEU A 221 -6.96 4.11 -13.69
C LEU A 221 -6.90 2.99 -12.65
N THR A 222 -5.90 3.03 -11.78
CA THR A 222 -5.69 2.04 -10.72
C THR A 222 -5.89 2.70 -9.35
N LEU A 223 -6.71 2.11 -8.48
CA LEU A 223 -6.96 2.61 -7.12
C LEU A 223 -6.59 1.58 -6.08
N ILE A 224 -5.96 2.06 -4.98
CA ILE A 224 -5.81 1.29 -3.74
C ILE A 224 -6.80 1.86 -2.74
N THR A 225 -7.80 1.09 -2.35
CA THR A 225 -8.93 1.56 -1.53
C THR A 225 -9.31 0.55 -0.45
N ASN A 226 -9.89 1.04 0.64
CA ASN A 226 -10.58 0.21 1.63
C ASN A 226 -12.03 -0.09 1.23
N LEU A 227 -12.52 0.51 0.17
CA LEU A 227 -13.84 0.33 -0.46
C LEU A 227 -15.05 0.72 0.40
N THR A 228 -14.87 1.05 1.67
CA THR A 228 -16.00 1.26 2.60
C THR A 228 -16.90 2.44 2.26
N LEU A 229 -16.39 3.40 1.48
CA LEU A 229 -17.08 4.63 1.08
C LEU A 229 -17.50 4.62 -0.41
N LEU A 230 -17.48 3.46 -1.06
CA LEU A 230 -17.92 3.37 -2.45
C LEU A 230 -19.42 3.71 -2.56
N GLU A 231 -19.76 4.67 -3.42
CA GLU A 231 -21.11 5.07 -3.78
C GLU A 231 -21.44 4.64 -5.20
N ASP A 232 -22.73 4.50 -5.52
CA ASP A 232 -23.19 3.97 -6.82
C ASP A 232 -22.74 4.87 -8.00
N ASP A 233 -22.81 6.19 -7.86
CA ASP A 233 -22.31 7.14 -8.88
C ASP A 233 -20.81 6.99 -9.12
N THR A 234 -20.05 6.77 -8.06
CA THR A 234 -18.60 6.50 -8.17
C THR A 234 -18.34 5.18 -8.87
N LEU A 235 -19.12 4.15 -8.57
CA LEU A 235 -19.01 2.83 -9.19
C LEU A 235 -19.26 2.92 -10.71
N GLU A 236 -20.34 3.61 -11.13
CA GLU A 236 -20.64 3.82 -12.54
C GLU A 236 -19.52 4.54 -13.32
N LYS A 237 -18.90 5.54 -12.69
CA LYS A 237 -17.76 6.26 -13.29
C LYS A 237 -16.52 5.38 -13.42
N LEU A 238 -16.24 4.57 -12.40
CA LEU A 238 -15.13 3.61 -12.41
C LEU A 238 -15.32 2.53 -13.49
N GLU A 239 -16.54 2.05 -13.68
CA GLU A 239 -16.90 1.10 -14.74
C GLU A 239 -16.67 1.71 -16.14
N LYS A 240 -17.16 2.94 -16.39
CA LYS A 240 -16.94 3.67 -17.65
C LYS A 240 -15.48 3.85 -18.03
N LEU A 241 -14.59 3.94 -17.03
CA LEU A 241 -13.14 4.08 -17.19
C LEU A 241 -12.40 2.73 -17.19
N GLU A 242 -13.10 1.61 -17.13
CA GLU A 242 -12.52 0.26 -17.05
C GLU A 242 -11.44 0.17 -15.93
N SER A 243 -11.72 0.80 -14.79
CA SER A 243 -10.76 0.99 -13.71
C SER A 243 -10.32 -0.32 -13.08
N ARG A 244 -9.16 -0.29 -12.42
CA ARG A 244 -8.61 -1.43 -11.67
C ARG A 244 -8.61 -1.11 -10.18
N LEU A 245 -9.23 -1.96 -9.35
CA LEU A 245 -9.26 -1.77 -7.91
C LEU A 245 -8.37 -2.77 -7.18
N SER A 246 -7.49 -2.26 -6.31
CA SER A 246 -6.77 -3.05 -5.32
C SER A 246 -7.44 -2.84 -3.96
N ILE A 247 -8.27 -3.80 -3.56
CA ILE A 247 -9.11 -3.70 -2.36
C ILE A 247 -8.32 -4.16 -1.14
N SER A 248 -8.10 -3.27 -0.19
CA SER A 248 -7.39 -3.55 1.05
C SER A 248 -8.29 -4.26 2.05
N ILE A 249 -8.02 -5.52 2.36
CA ILE A 249 -8.94 -6.36 3.16
C ILE A 249 -8.36 -6.87 4.48
N ASP A 250 -7.13 -7.34 4.55
CA ASP A 250 -6.34 -7.78 5.72
C ASP A 250 -7.02 -8.67 6.77
N GLY A 251 -8.22 -9.15 6.52
CA GLY A 251 -9.00 -10.06 7.36
C GLY A 251 -10.37 -10.32 6.76
N CYS A 252 -11.02 -11.39 7.18
CA CYS A 252 -12.40 -11.72 6.81
C CYS A 252 -13.20 -12.10 8.05
N LEU A 253 -14.53 -12.08 7.91
CA LEU A 253 -15.47 -12.34 8.99
C LEU A 253 -15.21 -11.38 10.17
N ASP A 254 -15.36 -11.87 11.41
CA ASP A 254 -15.22 -11.04 12.61
C ASP A 254 -13.85 -10.34 12.72
N LEU A 255 -12.78 -10.97 12.23
CA LEU A 255 -11.44 -10.37 12.28
C LEU A 255 -11.33 -9.10 11.44
N TYR A 256 -12.10 -8.94 10.35
CA TYR A 256 -12.10 -7.73 9.53
C TYR A 256 -12.33 -6.48 10.37
N GLU A 257 -13.30 -6.50 11.26
CA GLU A 257 -13.63 -5.35 12.11
C GLU A 257 -12.46 -4.91 12.99
N TYR A 258 -11.72 -5.87 13.53
CA TYR A 258 -10.55 -5.57 14.34
C TYR A 258 -9.39 -5.02 13.52
N VAL A 259 -9.04 -5.70 12.42
CA VAL A 259 -7.84 -5.37 11.62
C VAL A 259 -8.04 -4.12 10.76
N ARG A 260 -9.26 -3.85 10.32
CA ARG A 260 -9.60 -2.63 9.56
C ARG A 260 -10.21 -1.53 10.43
N SER A 261 -10.29 -1.73 11.72
CA SER A 261 -10.73 -0.84 12.80
C SER A 261 -11.30 0.52 12.35
N ALA A 262 -12.62 0.55 12.16
CA ALA A 262 -13.33 1.75 11.78
C ALA A 262 -13.46 2.73 12.95
N THR A 263 -13.48 4.02 12.65
CA THR A 263 -13.75 5.07 13.65
C THR A 263 -15.19 5.09 14.14
N THR A 264 -16.08 4.38 13.49
CA THR A 264 -17.54 4.46 13.64
C THR A 264 -18.15 3.09 13.99
N HIS A 265 -17.85 2.56 15.16
CA HIS A 265 -18.57 1.46 15.85
C HIS A 265 -19.45 0.56 14.96
N GLY A 266 -18.85 -0.35 14.19
CA GLY A 266 -19.55 -1.36 13.38
C GLY A 266 -20.21 -0.88 12.10
N LYS A 267 -20.10 0.41 11.72
CA LYS A 267 -20.68 0.92 10.46
C LYS A 267 -20.08 0.23 9.22
N TYR A 268 -18.82 -0.22 9.31
CA TYR A 268 -18.10 -0.86 8.22
C TYR A 268 -17.66 -2.26 8.65
N ASP A 269 -18.66 -3.12 8.97
CA ASP A 269 -18.46 -4.52 9.32
C ASP A 269 -18.13 -5.38 8.07
N TRP A 270 -17.95 -6.67 8.30
CA TRP A 270 -17.70 -7.61 7.22
C TRP A 270 -18.82 -7.67 6.18
N ASN A 271 -20.08 -7.60 6.61
CA ASN A 271 -21.21 -7.66 5.68
C ASN A 271 -21.25 -6.43 4.78
N HIS A 272 -20.96 -5.25 5.33
CA HIS A 272 -20.88 -4.02 4.55
C HIS A 272 -19.81 -4.12 3.46
N ILE A 273 -18.56 -4.49 3.82
CA ILE A 273 -17.48 -4.55 2.84
C ILE A 273 -17.69 -5.67 1.81
N TRP A 274 -18.22 -6.81 2.27
CA TRP A 274 -18.51 -7.93 1.38
C TRP A 274 -19.59 -7.57 0.35
N GLY A 275 -20.64 -6.86 0.77
CA GLY A 275 -21.64 -6.31 -0.15
C GLY A 275 -21.05 -5.36 -1.20
N LYS A 276 -20.12 -4.45 -0.79
CA LYS A 276 -19.42 -3.57 -1.73
C LYS A 276 -18.52 -4.34 -2.71
N ILE A 277 -17.84 -5.38 -2.24
CA ILE A 277 -17.05 -6.26 -3.11
C ILE A 277 -17.95 -6.93 -4.16
N GLN A 278 -19.12 -7.44 -3.77
CA GLN A 278 -20.07 -8.05 -4.68
C GLN A 278 -20.57 -7.05 -5.73
N GLN A 279 -20.91 -5.81 -5.34
CA GLN A 279 -21.31 -4.74 -6.28
C GLN A 279 -20.22 -4.47 -7.33
N VAL A 280 -18.96 -4.35 -6.92
CA VAL A 280 -17.85 -4.15 -7.87
C VAL A 280 -17.65 -5.34 -8.80
N MET A 281 -17.91 -6.54 -8.32
CA MET A 281 -17.81 -7.75 -9.14
C MET A 281 -18.93 -7.86 -10.19
N GLU A 282 -20.12 -7.40 -9.86
CA GLU A 282 -21.26 -7.34 -10.78
C GLU A 282 -21.06 -6.30 -11.87
N ALA A 283 -20.39 -5.19 -11.58
CA ALA A 283 -20.01 -4.14 -12.51
C ALA A 283 -18.82 -4.52 -13.44
N ASP A 284 -18.32 -5.77 -13.38
CA ASP A 284 -17.21 -6.30 -14.18
C ASP A 284 -15.89 -5.48 -14.10
N ILE A 285 -15.72 -4.72 -13.03
CA ILE A 285 -14.49 -3.98 -12.75
C ILE A 285 -13.36 -4.95 -12.38
N HIS A 286 -12.16 -4.73 -12.92
CA HIS A 286 -11.00 -5.53 -12.58
C HIS A 286 -10.60 -5.31 -11.11
N ILE A 287 -10.65 -6.37 -10.29
CA ILE A 287 -10.27 -6.30 -8.88
C ILE A 287 -9.07 -7.19 -8.55
N SER A 288 -8.27 -6.72 -7.61
CA SER A 288 -7.28 -7.51 -6.87
C SER A 288 -7.46 -7.26 -5.38
N PHE A 289 -7.03 -8.20 -4.55
CA PHE A 289 -7.09 -8.03 -3.10
C PHE A 289 -5.71 -7.76 -2.53
N SER A 290 -5.65 -6.75 -1.67
CA SER A 290 -4.48 -6.41 -0.89
C SER A 290 -4.68 -6.95 0.52
N TYR A 291 -4.39 -8.24 0.70
CA TYR A 291 -4.35 -8.92 1.99
C TYR A 291 -2.89 -9.07 2.39
N THR A 292 -2.46 -8.34 3.42
CA THR A 292 -1.06 -8.31 3.86
C THR A 292 -0.85 -9.25 5.04
N PRO A 293 -0.23 -10.44 4.84
CA PRO A 293 -0.02 -11.41 5.91
C PRO A 293 0.86 -10.85 7.04
N GLN A 294 0.35 -10.93 8.27
CA GLN A 294 0.98 -10.40 9.48
C GLN A 294 0.47 -11.14 10.72
N LEU A 295 0.98 -10.84 11.92
CA LEU A 295 0.54 -11.51 13.15
C LEU A 295 -0.96 -11.44 13.35
N TYR A 296 -1.59 -10.27 13.21
CA TYR A 296 -3.03 -10.11 13.46
C TYR A 296 -3.91 -11.08 12.65
N ASN A 297 -3.48 -11.42 11.43
CA ASN A 297 -4.31 -12.20 10.51
C ASN A 297 -3.73 -13.57 10.14
N MET A 298 -2.70 -14.05 10.84
CA MET A 298 -2.04 -15.30 10.47
C MET A 298 -2.97 -16.51 10.44
N TYR A 299 -3.90 -16.60 11.39
CA TYR A 299 -4.89 -17.68 11.44
C TYR A 299 -6.11 -17.45 10.53
N ASN A 300 -6.19 -16.28 9.91
CA ASN A 300 -7.29 -15.91 9.01
C ASN A 300 -6.91 -16.04 7.52
N ILE A 301 -5.65 -16.40 7.20
CA ILE A 301 -5.19 -16.56 5.83
C ILE A 301 -5.95 -17.69 5.12
N ILE A 302 -6.11 -18.85 5.76
CA ILE A 302 -6.81 -19.99 5.16
C ILE A 302 -8.29 -19.68 4.97
N PRO A 303 -9.05 -19.22 5.99
CA PRO A 303 -10.43 -18.75 5.78
C PRO A 303 -10.57 -17.73 4.63
N TRP A 304 -9.64 -16.80 4.49
CA TRP A 304 -9.63 -15.86 3.38
C TRP A 304 -9.45 -16.55 2.02
N LEU A 305 -8.52 -17.52 1.93
CA LEU A 305 -8.29 -18.29 0.70
C LEU A 305 -9.50 -19.16 0.33
N GLU A 306 -10.20 -19.70 1.31
CA GLU A 306 -11.43 -20.49 1.14
C GLU A 306 -12.56 -19.60 0.60
N ILE A 307 -12.86 -18.48 1.27
CA ILE A 307 -13.90 -17.52 0.85
C ILE A 307 -13.63 -17.03 -0.59
N THR A 308 -12.37 -16.79 -0.94
CA THR A 308 -12.00 -16.28 -2.26
C THR A 308 -11.79 -17.36 -3.32
N SER A 309 -11.87 -18.64 -2.96
CA SER A 309 -11.66 -19.75 -3.91
C SER A 309 -12.68 -19.72 -5.06
N GLU A 310 -13.91 -19.35 -4.80
CA GLU A 310 -14.97 -19.25 -5.81
C GLU A 310 -14.73 -18.12 -6.82
N PHE A 311 -14.09 -17.04 -6.40
CA PHE A 311 -13.75 -15.91 -7.28
C PHE A 311 -12.70 -16.26 -8.31
N ARG A 312 -11.81 -17.24 -8.04
CA ARG A 312 -10.79 -17.69 -8.97
C ARG A 312 -11.37 -18.35 -10.22
N GLN A 313 -12.50 -19.01 -10.10
CA GLN A 313 -13.14 -19.69 -11.21
C GLN A 313 -13.69 -18.69 -12.25
N ARG A 314 -14.10 -17.50 -11.79
CA ARG A 314 -14.71 -16.47 -12.65
C ARG A 314 -13.69 -15.53 -13.31
N GLN A 315 -12.52 -15.32 -12.70
CA GLN A 315 -11.49 -14.39 -13.21
C GLN A 315 -10.07 -14.97 -13.09
N ARG A 316 -9.45 -15.27 -14.22
CA ARG A 316 -8.20 -16.07 -14.33
C ARG A 316 -6.91 -15.49 -13.71
N LYS A 317 -6.84 -14.23 -13.25
CA LYS A 317 -5.58 -13.56 -12.84
C LYS A 317 -5.68 -12.71 -11.57
N LYS A 318 -6.50 -13.06 -10.57
CA LYS A 318 -6.60 -12.23 -9.35
C LYS A 318 -5.44 -12.46 -8.38
N GLN A 319 -4.85 -11.35 -7.92
CA GLN A 319 -3.99 -11.36 -6.75
C GLN A 319 -4.89 -11.42 -5.49
N LEU A 320 -4.75 -12.47 -4.68
CA LEU A 320 -5.52 -12.65 -3.44
C LEU A 320 -4.71 -12.27 -2.20
N LEU A 321 -3.39 -12.26 -2.30
CA LEU A 321 -2.46 -12.01 -1.22
C LEU A 321 -1.40 -11.03 -1.67
N ASN A 322 -1.06 -10.09 -0.80
CA ASN A 322 0.13 -9.28 -0.93
C ASN A 322 1.38 -10.02 -0.46
N GLU A 323 2.52 -9.37 -0.61
CA GLU A 323 3.75 -9.77 0.07
C GLU A 323 3.57 -9.66 1.58
N VAL A 324 4.26 -10.53 2.34
CA VAL A 324 4.22 -10.48 3.80
C VAL A 324 4.69 -9.13 4.34
N LEU A 325 4.06 -8.69 5.43
CA LEU A 325 4.43 -7.46 6.09
C LEU A 325 5.85 -7.55 6.67
N ILE A 326 6.69 -6.59 6.30
CA ILE A 326 8.05 -6.47 6.82
C ILE A 326 8.23 -5.30 7.79
N SER A 327 7.37 -4.30 7.71
CA SER A 327 7.37 -3.12 8.58
C SER A 327 5.93 -2.69 8.87
N PRO A 328 5.60 -2.41 10.13
CA PRO A 328 6.47 -2.45 11.31
C PRO A 328 6.92 -3.87 11.68
N ASN A 329 8.17 -3.99 12.12
CA ASN A 329 8.83 -5.29 12.30
C ASN A 329 8.21 -6.17 13.42
N TYR A 330 7.59 -5.57 14.44
CA TYR A 330 6.89 -6.29 15.51
C TYR A 330 5.58 -6.95 15.06
N LEU A 331 5.04 -6.59 13.90
CA LEU A 331 3.85 -7.21 13.31
C LEU A 331 4.16 -8.36 12.34
N ARG A 332 5.43 -8.67 12.11
CA ARG A 332 5.80 -9.72 11.15
C ARG A 332 5.25 -11.08 11.58
N ILE A 333 4.71 -11.83 10.63
CA ILE A 333 4.13 -13.16 10.86
C ILE A 333 5.14 -14.15 11.47
N ALA A 334 6.43 -13.97 11.20
CA ALA A 334 7.52 -14.76 11.76
C ALA A 334 7.61 -14.67 13.30
N ASN A 335 7.10 -13.59 13.90
CA ASN A 335 7.26 -13.30 15.32
C ASN A 335 6.34 -14.11 16.24
N HIS A 336 5.51 -15.00 15.71
CA HIS A 336 4.72 -15.91 16.56
C HIS A 336 5.65 -16.79 17.42
N PRO A 337 5.44 -16.89 18.76
CA PRO A 337 6.37 -17.52 19.68
C PRO A 337 6.45 -19.04 19.53
N ASP A 338 5.38 -19.69 19.10
CA ASP A 338 5.31 -21.14 19.00
C ASP A 338 5.70 -21.63 17.61
N LYS A 339 6.84 -22.33 17.53
CA LYS A 339 7.30 -22.94 16.29
C LYS A 339 6.33 -24.00 15.75
N ALA A 340 5.70 -24.80 16.63
CA ALA A 340 4.78 -25.85 16.20
C ALA A 340 3.52 -25.29 15.57
N GLU A 341 3.02 -24.12 16.04
CA GLU A 341 1.92 -23.41 15.38
C GLU A 341 2.32 -22.91 13.99
N LYS A 342 3.51 -22.35 13.88
CA LYS A 342 4.03 -21.92 12.58
C LYS A 342 4.17 -23.08 11.60
N ASP A 343 4.72 -24.21 12.05
CA ASP A 343 4.90 -25.42 11.24
C ASP A 343 3.52 -26.00 10.80
N ARG A 344 2.51 -26.00 11.67
CA ARG A 344 1.14 -26.39 11.30
C ARG A 344 0.53 -25.50 10.24
N LEU A 345 0.71 -24.19 10.36
CA LEU A 345 0.21 -23.25 9.37
C LEU A 345 0.94 -23.41 8.02
N ILE A 346 2.24 -23.62 8.03
CA ILE A 346 3.03 -23.90 6.81
C ILE A 346 2.47 -25.15 6.12
N GLN A 347 2.22 -26.24 6.87
CA GLN A 347 1.67 -27.48 6.34
C GLN A 347 0.27 -27.27 5.73
N SER A 348 -0.61 -26.56 6.44
CA SER A 348 -1.95 -26.25 5.94
C SER A 348 -1.95 -25.37 4.69
N LEU A 349 -1.02 -24.44 4.61
CA LEU A 349 -0.82 -23.60 3.42
C LEU A 349 -0.33 -24.39 2.21
N GLY A 350 0.24 -25.59 2.38
CA GLY A 350 0.68 -26.46 1.29
C GLY A 350 -0.42 -26.80 0.28
N PHE A 351 -1.67 -26.90 0.70
CA PHE A 351 -2.83 -27.08 -0.19
C PHE A 351 -3.04 -25.89 -1.15
N TRP A 352 -2.46 -24.73 -0.83
CA TRP A 352 -2.61 -23.46 -1.53
C TRP A 352 -1.35 -23.01 -2.26
N ASP A 353 -0.35 -23.88 -2.44
CA ASP A 353 0.94 -23.56 -3.08
C ASP A 353 0.80 -23.01 -4.50
N HIS A 354 -0.31 -23.30 -5.18
CA HIS A 354 -0.66 -22.75 -6.47
C HIS A 354 -1.13 -21.29 -6.42
N VAL A 355 -1.34 -20.73 -5.21
CA VAL A 355 -1.73 -19.34 -5.00
C VAL A 355 -0.49 -18.47 -4.92
N ARG A 356 -0.43 -17.43 -5.75
CA ARG A 356 0.65 -16.46 -5.69
C ARG A 356 0.72 -15.83 -4.29
N GLY A 357 1.90 -15.82 -3.70
CA GLY A 357 2.17 -15.26 -2.36
C GLY A 357 2.23 -16.32 -1.25
N VAL A 358 1.63 -17.49 -1.39
CA VAL A 358 1.63 -18.52 -0.34
C VAL A 358 3.05 -18.99 -0.01
N LYS A 359 3.89 -19.25 -1.00
CA LYS A 359 5.30 -19.63 -0.76
C LYS A 359 6.08 -18.59 0.02
N SER A 360 5.83 -17.30 -0.22
CA SER A 360 6.46 -16.21 0.54
C SER A 360 6.01 -16.20 2.00
N ILE A 361 4.76 -16.54 2.27
CA ILE A 361 4.22 -16.68 3.64
C ILE A 361 4.89 -17.85 4.36
N GLN A 362 4.98 -19.02 3.72
CA GLN A 362 5.63 -20.20 4.28
C GLN A 362 7.11 -19.92 4.60
N GLN A 363 7.82 -19.26 3.70
CA GLN A 363 9.21 -18.83 3.91
C GLN A 363 9.35 -17.84 5.08
N ALA A 364 8.42 -16.89 5.20
CA ALA A 364 8.42 -15.94 6.30
C ALA A 364 8.14 -16.61 7.65
N LEU A 365 7.18 -17.54 7.72
CA LEU A 365 6.88 -18.32 8.92
C LEU A 365 8.06 -19.18 9.38
N ALA A 366 8.83 -19.73 8.43
CA ALA A 366 10.01 -20.55 8.73
C ALA A 366 11.21 -19.74 9.28
N GLN A 367 11.17 -18.41 9.20
CA GLN A 367 12.25 -17.57 9.72
C GLN A 367 12.34 -17.64 11.26
N PRO A 368 13.57 -17.54 11.81
CA PRO A 368 13.76 -17.43 13.24
C PRO A 368 13.13 -16.12 13.77
N GLN A 369 12.62 -16.19 14.99
CA GLN A 369 12.04 -15.06 15.68
C GLN A 369 13.04 -14.47 16.67
N PRO A 370 13.26 -13.13 16.69
CA PRO A 370 13.90 -12.45 17.78
C PRO A 370 12.98 -12.50 19.02
N GLU A 371 13.54 -12.85 20.20
CA GLU A 371 12.76 -13.10 21.42
C GLU A 371 11.90 -11.91 21.87
N ASP A 372 12.36 -10.69 21.64
CA ASP A 372 11.69 -9.46 22.06
C ASP A 372 10.50 -9.06 21.18
N ARG A 373 10.37 -9.58 19.96
CA ARG A 373 9.35 -9.10 18.98
C ARG A 373 7.93 -9.49 19.34
N TRP A 374 7.73 -10.67 19.92
CA TRP A 374 6.43 -11.06 20.45
C TRP A 374 6.00 -10.17 21.62
N ILE A 375 6.94 -9.87 22.54
CA ILE A 375 6.69 -8.96 23.67
C ILE A 375 6.30 -7.57 23.14
N GLN A 376 7.02 -7.04 22.15
CA GLN A 376 6.66 -5.77 21.51
C GLN A 376 5.25 -5.79 20.90
N PHE A 377 4.90 -6.87 20.21
CA PHE A 377 3.56 -7.05 19.64
C PHE A 377 2.48 -7.05 20.73
N CYS A 378 2.68 -7.82 21.81
CA CYS A 378 1.72 -7.85 22.92
C CYS A 378 1.58 -6.48 23.59
N LYS A 379 2.67 -5.80 23.92
CA LYS A 379 2.63 -4.46 24.57
C LYS A 379 1.95 -3.42 23.68
N PHE A 380 2.31 -3.36 22.42
CA PHE A 380 1.66 -2.47 21.44
C PHE A 380 0.17 -2.75 21.33
N THR A 381 -0.19 -4.02 21.20
CA THR A 381 -1.59 -4.43 20.99
C THR A 381 -2.43 -4.21 22.26
N ASN A 382 -1.91 -4.56 23.45
CA ASN A 382 -2.60 -4.30 24.72
C ASN A 382 -2.90 -2.82 24.90
N PHE A 383 -1.91 -1.96 24.61
CA PHE A 383 -2.12 -0.51 24.71
C PHE A 383 -3.18 -0.04 23.70
N LEU A 384 -3.11 -0.50 22.46
CA LEU A 384 -4.06 -0.15 21.41
C LEU A 384 -5.48 -0.64 21.73
N ASP A 385 -5.62 -1.87 22.20
CA ASP A 385 -6.88 -2.49 22.60
C ASP A 385 -7.55 -1.72 23.74
N LYS A 386 -6.76 -1.34 24.75
CA LYS A 386 -7.23 -0.48 25.85
C LYS A 386 -7.79 0.85 25.34
N GLN A 387 -7.09 1.54 24.42
CA GLN A 387 -7.55 2.78 23.84
C GLN A 387 -8.81 2.63 22.99
N ARG A 388 -8.95 1.51 22.31
CA ARG A 388 -10.05 1.20 21.39
C ARG A 388 -11.20 0.44 22.03
N LYS A 389 -11.06 0.05 23.32
CA LYS A 389 -12.04 -0.75 24.09
C LYS A 389 -12.38 -2.08 23.39
N THR A 390 -11.36 -2.78 22.94
CA THR A 390 -11.46 -4.08 22.26
C THR A 390 -10.40 -5.03 22.79
N SER A 391 -10.31 -6.23 22.25
CA SER A 391 -9.25 -7.21 22.55
C SER A 391 -9.01 -8.10 21.36
N ILE A 392 -7.76 -8.25 20.94
CA ILE A 392 -7.37 -9.19 19.88
C ILE A 392 -7.72 -10.63 20.24
N ILE A 393 -7.68 -10.99 21.52
CA ILE A 393 -8.00 -12.35 22.00
C ILE A 393 -9.43 -12.75 21.66
N LYS A 394 -10.36 -11.78 21.61
CA LYS A 394 -11.74 -12.03 21.16
C LYS A 394 -11.80 -12.54 19.71
N TYR A 395 -10.91 -12.06 18.86
CA TYR A 395 -10.89 -12.34 17.42
C TYR A 395 -9.88 -13.42 17.03
N VAL A 396 -8.83 -13.59 17.84
CA VAL A 396 -7.77 -14.57 17.64
C VAL A 396 -7.49 -15.28 18.98
N PRO A 397 -8.41 -16.14 19.45
CA PRO A 397 -8.27 -16.82 20.74
C PRO A 397 -7.04 -17.73 20.82
N GLN A 398 -6.47 -18.12 19.68
CA GLN A 398 -5.24 -18.90 19.61
C GLN A 398 -4.05 -18.18 20.28
N PHE A 399 -4.10 -16.85 20.41
CA PHE A 399 -3.04 -16.08 21.08
C PHE A 399 -3.10 -16.18 22.61
N GLU A 400 -4.25 -16.55 23.21
CA GLU A 400 -4.47 -16.48 24.66
C GLU A 400 -3.37 -17.17 25.46
N LYS A 401 -2.98 -18.39 25.06
CA LYS A 401 -1.94 -19.18 25.75
C LYS A 401 -0.52 -18.59 25.71
N TYR A 402 -0.28 -17.63 24.81
CA TYR A 402 1.03 -16.97 24.65
C TYR A 402 1.00 -15.51 25.08
N TRP A 403 -0.19 -15.01 25.44
CA TRP A 403 -0.42 -13.60 25.62
C TRP A 403 0.31 -13.04 26.85
N ILE A 404 0.93 -11.89 26.69
CA ILE A 404 1.64 -11.15 27.75
C ILE A 404 0.80 -9.91 28.06
N THR A 405 0.31 -9.82 29.28
CA THR A 405 -0.59 -8.74 29.73
C THR A 405 0.12 -7.53 30.30
N GLU A 406 1.43 -7.62 30.63
CA GLU A 406 2.23 -6.57 31.23
C GLU A 406 3.30 -6.00 30.26
#